data_df9ad772b59ada0eda96ac2ef9718839
#
_entry.id   df9ad772b59ada0eda96ac2ef9718839
#
_cell.length_a   1.000
_cell.length_b   1.000
_cell.length_c   1.000
_cell.angle_alpha   90.00
_cell.angle_beta   90.00
_cell.angle_gamma   90.00
#
_symmetry.space_group_name_H-M   'P 1'
#
loop_
_entity.id
_entity.type
_entity.pdbx_description
1 polymer ?
#
loop_
_entity_poly.entity_id
_entity_poly.type
_entity_poly.pdbx_seq_one_letter_code
_entity_poly.pdbx_strand_id
1 'polypeptide(L)'
;MGRGVAVSALIAYTNRGGEINLRKLEMRLLAVGVAVSRTADDLVRYHDKLLIIDRRLLYILSFNFTHLDIDHSRGFGIVTRNTQLIQEAAKLFEADTTRNPYTPALDTFVVSPANARKVLGEFIHKAKKELLIYDPKIADPEMLRALSERAKAGVEIKVIGRVGKQNPGLDVRNLAKMRLHTRTIISDRRQAFVGSQSLRMAELDSRREVGVIVREPKVVNGLIRTFEVDWVASAVQENQKAEANVNDIKKAVKELVKELSPLNPIVKEALKEAVSEAGSASLNMQEVKETVKEAVKEAVRERVEEMVKESLEES
;
A
#
# COMPACT_ATOMS: atom_id res chain seq x y z
N MET A 1 25.48 11.97 5.93
CA MET A 1 26.16 13.27 5.80
C MET A 1 27.54 13.27 6.54
N GLY A 2 27.64 13.02 7.82
CA GLY A 2 28.91 13.05 8.56
C GLY A 2 30.01 12.08 8.04
N ARG A 3 29.67 11.16 7.18
CA ARG A 3 30.63 10.23 6.50
C ARG A 3 30.84 10.56 5.01
N GLY A 4 30.48 11.75 4.55
CA GLY A 4 30.62 12.17 3.14
C GLY A 4 29.58 11.55 2.17
N VAL A 5 28.52 10.90 2.65
CA VAL A 5 27.49 10.33 1.79
C VAL A 5 26.54 11.43 1.31
N ALA A 6 26.36 11.58 0.00
CA ALA A 6 25.31 12.43 -0.56
C ALA A 6 23.97 11.71 -0.51
N VAL A 7 22.94 12.37 0.04
CA VAL A 7 21.60 11.82 0.17
C VAL A 7 20.59 12.75 -0.46
N SER A 8 19.74 12.21 -1.33
CA SER A 8 18.59 12.90 -1.91
C SER A 8 17.31 12.20 -1.49
N ALA A 9 16.31 12.95 -1.07
CA ALA A 9 15.01 12.46 -0.67
C ALA A 9 13.89 13.12 -1.49
N LEU A 10 13.00 12.30 -2.03
CA LEU A 10 11.78 12.76 -2.64
C LEU A 10 10.62 12.48 -1.68
N ILE A 11 9.90 13.52 -1.29
CA ILE A 11 8.78 13.45 -0.34
C ILE A 11 7.50 13.78 -1.07
N ALA A 12 6.42 13.08 -0.77
CA ALA A 12 5.11 13.37 -1.32
C ALA A 12 4.71 14.84 -1.03
N TYR A 13 4.14 15.52 -2.02
CA TYR A 13 3.64 16.90 -1.87
C TYR A 13 2.54 16.95 -0.81
N THR A 14 1.58 16.03 -0.89
CA THR A 14 0.50 15.85 0.09
C THR A 14 0.49 14.44 0.67
N ASN A 15 -0.01 14.31 1.88
CA ASN A 15 -0.24 12.99 2.50
C ASN A 15 -1.56 13.03 3.27
N ARG A 16 -2.37 12.00 3.17
CA ARG A 16 -3.61 11.86 3.94
C ARG A 16 -3.41 11.73 5.46
N GLY A 17 -2.20 11.40 5.91
CA GLY A 17 -1.79 11.39 7.32
C GLY A 17 -1.39 12.76 7.88
N GLY A 18 -1.72 13.86 7.16
CA GLY A 18 -1.42 15.23 7.55
C GLY A 18 -0.09 15.76 7.00
N GLU A 19 -0.12 16.98 6.49
CA GLU A 19 1.05 17.66 5.93
C GLU A 19 2.07 18.04 7.00
N ILE A 20 1.62 18.34 8.22
CA ILE A 20 2.47 18.75 9.33
C ILE A 20 3.57 17.73 9.60
N ASN A 21 3.24 16.44 9.64
CA ASN A 21 4.23 15.39 9.89
C ASN A 21 5.20 15.22 8.71
N LEU A 22 4.72 15.39 7.48
CA LEU A 22 5.59 15.43 6.30
C LEU A 22 6.55 16.63 6.35
N ARG A 23 6.06 17.80 6.71
CA ARG A 23 6.91 19.01 6.81
C ARG A 23 7.93 18.88 7.95
N LYS A 24 7.56 18.29 9.09
CA LYS A 24 8.50 17.96 10.16
C LYS A 24 9.60 17.01 9.70
N LEU A 25 9.24 15.96 8.92
CA LEU A 25 10.23 15.05 8.35
C LEU A 25 11.16 15.78 7.36
N GLU A 26 10.61 16.58 6.46
CA GLU A 26 11.36 17.41 5.52
C GLU A 26 12.38 18.30 6.24
N MET A 27 11.94 19.04 7.26
CA MET A 27 12.81 19.90 8.04
C MET A 27 13.93 19.14 8.75
N ARG A 28 13.64 17.94 9.27
CA ARG A 28 14.67 17.08 9.89
C ARG A 28 15.71 16.61 8.87
N LEU A 29 15.28 16.25 7.66
CA LEU A 29 16.19 15.82 6.58
C LEU A 29 17.06 16.99 6.12
N LEU A 30 16.47 18.16 5.90
CA LEU A 30 17.21 19.39 5.54
C LEU A 30 18.23 19.78 6.62
N ALA A 31 17.86 19.70 7.89
CA ALA A 31 18.74 20.05 9.02
C ALA A 31 20.01 19.19 9.10
N VAL A 32 19.97 17.96 8.57
CA VAL A 32 21.17 17.08 8.48
C VAL A 32 21.83 17.12 7.11
N GLY A 33 21.43 18.04 6.21
CA GLY A 33 22.05 18.28 4.93
C GLY A 33 21.58 17.35 3.79
N VAL A 34 20.45 16.69 3.93
CA VAL A 34 19.83 15.91 2.85
C VAL A 34 19.22 16.86 1.82
N ALA A 35 19.46 16.62 0.53
CA ALA A 35 18.75 17.33 -0.54
C ALA A 35 17.31 16.81 -0.62
N VAL A 36 16.32 17.66 -0.32
CA VAL A 36 14.92 17.28 -0.29
C VAL A 36 14.17 17.93 -1.46
N SER A 37 13.42 17.11 -2.20
CA SER A 37 12.48 17.54 -3.23
C SER A 37 11.07 17.05 -2.87
N ARG A 38 10.04 17.77 -3.36
CA ARG A 38 8.64 17.37 -3.26
C ARG A 38 8.16 16.86 -4.61
N THR A 39 7.32 15.82 -4.61
CA THR A 39 6.65 15.36 -5.83
C THR A 39 5.76 16.46 -6.44
N ALA A 40 5.29 16.24 -7.66
CA ALA A 40 4.14 16.98 -8.17
C ALA A 40 2.88 16.65 -7.35
N ASP A 41 1.79 17.39 -7.57
CA ASP A 41 0.45 17.12 -7.02
C ASP A 41 -0.56 16.71 -8.11
N ASP A 42 -0.04 16.19 -9.21
CA ASP A 42 -0.78 15.72 -10.40
C ASP A 42 -1.46 14.37 -10.20
N LEU A 43 -1.05 13.61 -9.18
CA LEU A 43 -1.64 12.31 -8.83
C LEU A 43 -2.33 12.37 -7.46
N VAL A 44 -3.35 11.53 -7.29
CA VAL A 44 -4.08 11.42 -6.01
C VAL A 44 -3.14 11.14 -4.84
N ARG A 45 -2.06 10.40 -5.08
CA ARG A 45 -1.04 10.10 -4.06
C ARG A 45 0.25 9.60 -4.69
N TYR A 46 1.39 10.03 -4.16
CA TYR A 46 2.68 9.38 -4.34
C TYR A 46 2.92 8.43 -3.17
N HIS A 47 3.04 7.13 -3.43
CA HIS A 47 3.03 6.11 -2.39
C HIS A 47 4.06 4.99 -2.60
N ASP A 48 4.96 5.14 -3.53
CA ASP A 48 6.09 4.25 -3.75
C ASP A 48 7.13 4.32 -2.62
N LYS A 49 7.83 3.23 -2.39
CA LYS A 49 8.88 3.11 -1.39
C LYS A 49 10.10 2.49 -2.02
N LEU A 50 11.01 3.36 -2.46
CA LEU A 50 12.27 3.00 -3.09
C LEU A 50 13.44 3.52 -2.26
N LEU A 51 14.53 2.75 -2.25
CA LEU A 51 15.82 3.19 -1.74
C LEU A 51 16.91 2.72 -2.69
N ILE A 52 17.64 3.67 -3.28
CA ILE A 52 18.74 3.40 -4.21
C ILE A 52 20.05 3.78 -3.50
N ILE A 53 20.96 2.83 -3.39
CA ILE A 53 22.26 3.04 -2.74
C ILE A 53 23.35 2.91 -3.80
N ASP A 54 24.14 3.98 -3.97
CA ASP A 54 25.31 4.08 -4.86
C ASP A 54 25.03 3.66 -6.31
N ARG A 55 23.77 3.70 -6.77
CA ARG A 55 23.32 3.14 -8.05
C ARG A 55 23.76 1.68 -8.27
N ARG A 56 23.94 0.93 -7.17
CA ARG A 56 24.38 -0.49 -7.16
C ARG A 56 23.43 -1.41 -6.40
N LEU A 57 22.57 -0.86 -5.57
CA LEU A 57 21.64 -1.61 -4.77
C LEU A 57 20.28 -0.89 -4.73
N LEU A 58 19.23 -1.62 -5.03
CA LEU A 58 17.85 -1.11 -5.03
C LEU A 58 16.99 -1.91 -4.06
N TYR A 59 16.25 -1.20 -3.22
CA TYR A 59 15.19 -1.72 -2.39
C TYR A 59 13.85 -1.26 -2.96
N ILE A 60 12.93 -2.18 -3.16
CA ILE A 60 11.53 -1.92 -3.52
C ILE A 60 10.68 -2.51 -2.41
N LEU A 61 9.93 -1.68 -1.68
CA LEU A 61 9.24 -2.09 -0.48
C LEU A 61 7.72 -1.96 -0.63
N SER A 62 6.98 -2.94 -0.12
CA SER A 62 5.53 -2.87 -0.04
C SER A 62 5.02 -2.18 1.23
N PHE A 63 5.90 -1.77 2.14
CA PHE A 63 5.59 -1.25 3.47
C PHE A 63 6.31 0.06 3.78
N ASN A 64 5.79 0.84 4.73
CA ASN A 64 6.43 2.06 5.20
C ASN A 64 7.43 1.77 6.32
N PHE A 65 8.34 2.72 6.58
CA PHE A 65 9.27 2.64 7.72
C PHE A 65 8.58 3.09 9.02
N THR A 66 7.50 2.43 9.37
CA THR A 66 6.75 2.65 10.62
C THR A 66 6.82 1.41 11.51
N HIS A 67 6.70 1.61 12.82
CA HIS A 67 6.64 0.50 13.78
C HIS A 67 5.52 -0.49 13.43
N LEU A 68 4.32 0.03 13.08
CA LEU A 68 3.19 -0.80 12.69
C LEU A 68 3.49 -1.68 11.47
N ASP A 69 4.15 -1.13 10.45
CA ASP A 69 4.42 -1.89 9.23
C ASP A 69 5.56 -2.88 9.40
N ILE A 70 6.58 -2.53 10.20
CA ILE A 70 7.77 -3.38 10.41
C ILE A 70 7.47 -4.53 11.39
N ASP A 71 6.81 -4.23 12.51
CA ASP A 71 6.68 -5.19 13.61
C ASP A 71 5.35 -5.95 13.59
N HIS A 72 4.29 -5.37 13.01
CA HIS A 72 2.93 -5.90 13.11
C HIS A 72 2.27 -6.21 11.77
N SER A 73 2.98 -6.03 10.66
CA SER A 73 2.41 -6.25 9.32
C SER A 73 3.17 -7.29 8.51
N ARG A 74 2.44 -8.03 7.68
CA ARG A 74 3.01 -8.83 6.61
C ARG A 74 3.36 -7.90 5.46
N GLY A 75 4.62 -7.52 5.34
CA GLY A 75 5.21 -6.77 4.25
C GLY A 75 6.32 -7.56 3.56
N PHE A 76 6.57 -7.27 2.28
CA PHE A 76 7.72 -7.80 1.55
C PHE A 76 8.54 -6.66 0.96
N GLY A 77 9.84 -6.89 0.86
CA GLY A 77 10.76 -6.03 0.16
C GLY A 77 11.64 -6.86 -0.77
N ILE A 78 11.90 -6.35 -1.95
CA ILE A 78 12.86 -6.92 -2.90
C ILE A 78 14.12 -6.07 -2.84
N VAL A 79 15.24 -6.76 -2.64
CA VAL A 79 16.57 -6.15 -2.71
C VAL A 79 17.29 -6.71 -3.92
N THR A 80 17.75 -5.85 -4.81
CA THR A 80 18.37 -6.29 -6.06
C THR A 80 19.61 -5.48 -6.44
N ARG A 81 20.53 -6.15 -7.13
CA ARG A 81 21.68 -5.55 -7.83
C ARG A 81 21.51 -5.56 -9.34
N ASN A 82 20.33 -5.88 -9.86
CA ASN A 82 20.05 -5.84 -11.28
C ASN A 82 20.21 -4.41 -11.81
N THR A 83 21.18 -4.19 -12.68
CA THR A 83 21.55 -2.87 -13.17
C THR A 83 20.44 -2.21 -13.97
N GLN A 84 19.65 -2.98 -14.73
CA GLN A 84 18.53 -2.44 -15.52
C GLN A 84 17.41 -1.94 -14.59
N LEU A 85 17.05 -2.71 -13.56
CA LEU A 85 16.04 -2.28 -12.57
C LEU A 85 16.53 -1.06 -11.78
N ILE A 86 17.82 -1.00 -11.42
CA ILE A 86 18.40 0.15 -10.72
C ILE A 86 18.33 1.40 -11.60
N GLN A 87 18.66 1.27 -12.89
CA GLN A 87 18.57 2.38 -13.84
C GLN A 87 17.14 2.87 -14.03
N GLU A 88 16.16 1.95 -14.13
CA GLU A 88 14.74 2.32 -14.23
C GLU A 88 14.25 3.04 -12.96
N ALA A 89 14.59 2.52 -11.77
CA ALA A 89 14.25 3.18 -10.51
C ALA A 89 14.90 4.57 -10.38
N ALA A 90 16.14 4.73 -10.85
CA ALA A 90 16.82 6.02 -10.84
C ALA A 90 16.16 7.02 -11.81
N LYS A 91 15.77 6.58 -13.01
CA LYS A 91 15.02 7.41 -13.95
C LYS A 91 13.66 7.84 -13.40
N LEU A 92 12.93 6.92 -12.74
CA LEU A 92 11.68 7.25 -12.08
C LEU A 92 11.89 8.30 -10.99
N PHE A 93 12.88 8.09 -10.11
CA PHE A 93 13.21 9.03 -9.05
C PHE A 93 13.58 10.43 -9.62
N GLU A 94 14.36 10.48 -10.69
CA GLU A 94 14.73 11.72 -11.36
C GLU A 94 13.51 12.40 -12.00
N ALA A 95 12.67 11.64 -12.70
CA ALA A 95 11.46 12.16 -13.33
C ALA A 95 10.49 12.75 -12.29
N ASP A 96 10.20 12.02 -11.21
CA ASP A 96 9.31 12.49 -10.15
C ASP A 96 9.93 13.67 -9.37
N THR A 97 11.27 13.72 -9.22
CA THR A 97 11.97 14.84 -8.58
C THR A 97 11.92 16.11 -9.44
N THR A 98 12.05 15.97 -10.74
CA THR A 98 12.03 17.09 -11.71
C THR A 98 10.63 17.38 -12.26
N ARG A 99 9.63 16.59 -11.84
CA ARG A 99 8.23 16.68 -12.26
C ARG A 99 8.04 16.48 -13.76
N ASN A 100 8.83 15.58 -14.33
CA ASN A 100 8.76 15.20 -15.73
C ASN A 100 7.95 13.91 -15.92
N PRO A 101 7.31 13.73 -17.09
CA PRO A 101 6.66 12.46 -17.41
C PRO A 101 7.63 11.28 -17.35
N TYR A 102 7.15 10.13 -16.86
CA TYR A 102 7.93 8.90 -16.80
C TYR A 102 7.21 7.77 -17.55
N THR A 103 7.96 7.05 -18.36
CA THR A 103 7.50 5.85 -19.06
C THR A 103 8.48 4.71 -18.78
N PRO A 104 8.02 3.59 -18.18
CA PRO A 104 8.87 2.44 -17.91
C PRO A 104 9.37 1.79 -19.22
N ALA A 105 10.66 1.46 -19.28
CA ALA A 105 11.24 0.70 -20.38
C ALA A 105 11.25 -0.83 -20.14
N LEU A 106 11.01 -1.26 -18.91
CA LEU A 106 11.01 -2.66 -18.52
C LEU A 106 9.61 -3.09 -18.05
N ASP A 107 9.05 -4.14 -18.66
CA ASP A 107 7.78 -4.75 -18.21
C ASP A 107 7.89 -5.39 -16.81
N THR A 108 9.11 -5.66 -16.35
CA THR A 108 9.34 -6.18 -14.99
C THR A 108 9.38 -5.10 -13.92
N PHE A 109 9.46 -3.81 -14.31
CA PHE A 109 9.36 -2.67 -13.40
C PHE A 109 7.98 -2.04 -13.53
N VAL A 110 7.12 -2.33 -12.57
CA VAL A 110 5.69 -2.00 -12.62
C VAL A 110 5.45 -0.68 -11.92
N VAL A 111 4.96 0.31 -12.64
CA VAL A 111 4.75 1.68 -12.14
C VAL A 111 3.34 2.15 -12.46
N SER A 112 2.58 2.54 -11.44
CA SER A 112 1.30 3.22 -11.62
C SER A 112 1.49 4.73 -11.79
N PRO A 113 0.67 5.38 -12.60
CA PRO A 113 -0.35 4.84 -13.51
C PRO A 113 0.23 4.35 -14.85
N ALA A 114 1.55 4.39 -15.06
CA ALA A 114 2.18 4.28 -16.38
C ALA A 114 1.94 2.93 -17.07
N ASN A 115 2.21 1.78 -16.38
CA ASN A 115 2.08 0.46 -16.98
C ASN A 115 1.41 -0.59 -16.07
N ALA A 116 1.08 -0.26 -14.82
CA ALA A 116 0.66 -1.23 -13.81
C ALA A 116 -0.59 -2.01 -14.23
N ARG A 117 -1.64 -1.34 -14.69
CA ARG A 117 -2.88 -2.00 -15.15
C ARG A 117 -2.61 -3.03 -16.22
N LYS A 118 -1.90 -2.64 -17.28
CA LYS A 118 -1.56 -3.52 -18.40
C LYS A 118 -0.73 -4.71 -17.92
N VAL A 119 0.37 -4.44 -17.24
CA VAL A 119 1.34 -5.47 -16.85
C VAL A 119 0.74 -6.46 -15.85
N LEU A 120 -0.01 -5.99 -14.85
CA LEU A 120 -0.65 -6.87 -13.86
C LEU A 120 -1.82 -7.66 -14.47
N GLY A 121 -2.60 -7.05 -15.35
CA GLY A 121 -3.62 -7.76 -16.12
C GLY A 121 -3.02 -8.89 -16.95
N GLU A 122 -1.98 -8.61 -17.73
CA GLU A 122 -1.26 -9.64 -18.49
C GLU A 122 -0.62 -10.70 -17.59
N PHE A 123 -0.07 -10.31 -16.41
CA PHE A 123 0.51 -11.23 -15.46
C PHE A 123 -0.51 -12.27 -14.97
N ILE A 124 -1.74 -11.81 -14.67
CA ILE A 124 -2.86 -12.67 -14.26
C ILE A 124 -3.30 -13.55 -15.44
N HIS A 125 -3.49 -12.98 -16.61
CA HIS A 125 -3.94 -13.72 -17.80
C HIS A 125 -2.97 -14.84 -18.24
N LYS A 126 -1.68 -14.67 -18.02
CA LYS A 126 -0.64 -15.66 -18.39
C LYS A 126 -0.57 -16.85 -17.42
N ALA A 127 -1.23 -16.81 -16.28
CA ALA A 127 -1.25 -17.91 -15.32
C ALA A 127 -1.94 -19.16 -15.91
N LYS A 128 -1.34 -20.33 -15.71
CA LYS A 128 -1.80 -21.60 -16.29
C LYS A 128 -2.24 -22.63 -15.25
N LYS A 129 -1.70 -22.56 -14.04
CA LYS A 129 -1.92 -23.56 -12.99
C LYS A 129 -2.38 -22.96 -11.67
N GLU A 130 -1.67 -21.94 -11.19
CA GLU A 130 -1.87 -21.42 -9.83
C GLU A 130 -1.60 -19.92 -9.76
N LEU A 131 -2.43 -19.20 -8.99
CA LEU A 131 -2.17 -17.85 -8.54
C LEU A 131 -2.28 -17.82 -7.00
N LEU A 132 -1.19 -17.41 -6.32
CA LEU A 132 -1.17 -17.15 -4.88
C LEU A 132 -1.08 -15.64 -4.69
N ILE A 133 -2.08 -15.04 -4.05
CA ILE A 133 -2.25 -13.59 -4.01
C ILE A 133 -2.33 -13.11 -2.56
N TYR A 134 -1.48 -12.16 -2.21
CA TYR A 134 -1.68 -11.29 -1.06
C TYR A 134 -2.18 -9.93 -1.56
N ASP A 135 -3.38 -9.54 -1.18
CA ASP A 135 -3.90 -8.21 -1.49
C ASP A 135 -4.91 -7.77 -0.42
N PRO A 136 -4.68 -6.63 0.26
CA PRO A 136 -5.61 -6.13 1.27
C PRO A 136 -7.04 -5.96 0.75
N LYS A 137 -7.20 -5.63 -0.55
CA LYS A 137 -8.53 -5.52 -1.17
C LYS A 137 -8.45 -5.52 -2.69
N ILE A 138 -8.85 -6.60 -3.32
CA ILE A 138 -9.09 -6.67 -4.77
C ILE A 138 -10.49 -6.12 -5.05
N ALA A 139 -10.59 -5.02 -5.81
CA ALA A 139 -11.88 -4.39 -6.09
C ALA A 139 -11.96 -3.76 -7.50
N ASP A 140 -10.91 -3.86 -8.31
CA ASP A 140 -10.93 -3.39 -9.70
C ASP A 140 -11.75 -4.36 -10.56
N PRO A 141 -12.76 -3.88 -11.31
CA PRO A 141 -13.63 -4.76 -12.09
C PRO A 141 -12.93 -5.56 -13.19
N GLU A 142 -11.91 -4.98 -13.82
CA GLU A 142 -11.14 -5.65 -14.88
C GLU A 142 -10.26 -6.76 -14.28
N MET A 143 -9.59 -6.49 -13.18
CA MET A 143 -8.77 -7.47 -12.47
C MET A 143 -9.62 -8.61 -11.91
N LEU A 144 -10.80 -8.31 -11.34
CA LEU A 144 -11.75 -9.32 -10.87
C LEU A 144 -12.23 -10.22 -12.02
N ARG A 145 -12.49 -9.63 -13.19
CA ARG A 145 -12.86 -10.37 -14.39
C ARG A 145 -11.73 -11.30 -14.85
N ALA A 146 -10.50 -10.78 -14.92
CA ALA A 146 -9.33 -11.57 -15.29
C ALA A 146 -9.11 -12.77 -14.35
N LEU A 147 -9.23 -12.57 -13.04
CA LEU A 147 -9.17 -13.66 -12.05
C LEU A 147 -10.29 -14.69 -12.25
N SER A 148 -11.52 -14.23 -12.45
CA SER A 148 -12.68 -15.10 -12.70
C SER A 148 -12.49 -15.94 -13.99
N GLU A 149 -11.97 -15.33 -15.05
CA GLU A 149 -11.67 -16.05 -16.32
C GLU A 149 -10.60 -17.12 -16.11
N ARG A 150 -9.56 -16.83 -15.31
CA ARG A 150 -8.53 -17.83 -15.00
C ARG A 150 -9.07 -18.96 -14.13
N ALA A 151 -9.89 -18.66 -13.13
CA ALA A 151 -10.54 -19.67 -12.31
C ALA A 151 -11.43 -20.61 -13.16
N LYS A 152 -12.23 -20.05 -14.08
CA LYS A 152 -13.04 -20.83 -15.03
C LYS A 152 -12.19 -21.68 -15.99
N ALA A 153 -10.98 -21.26 -16.30
CA ALA A 153 -10.01 -22.00 -17.09
C ALA A 153 -9.25 -23.08 -16.30
N GLY A 154 -9.60 -23.29 -15.02
CA GLY A 154 -9.00 -24.32 -14.17
C GLY A 154 -7.75 -23.89 -13.41
N VAL A 155 -7.43 -22.58 -13.37
CA VAL A 155 -6.33 -22.08 -12.55
C VAL A 155 -6.76 -22.03 -11.08
N GLU A 156 -6.00 -22.66 -10.20
CA GLU A 156 -6.21 -22.57 -8.75
C GLU A 156 -5.83 -21.17 -8.26
N ILE A 157 -6.78 -20.47 -7.62
CA ILE A 157 -6.54 -19.10 -7.13
C ILE A 157 -6.80 -19.00 -5.64
N LYS A 158 -5.73 -18.76 -4.88
CA LYS A 158 -5.74 -18.54 -3.45
C LYS A 158 -5.44 -17.08 -3.13
N VAL A 159 -6.30 -16.46 -2.34
CA VAL A 159 -6.15 -15.05 -1.93
C VAL A 159 -6.10 -14.95 -0.42
N ILE A 160 -5.01 -14.41 0.10
CA ILE A 160 -4.96 -13.89 1.47
C ILE A 160 -5.27 -12.40 1.40
N GLY A 161 -6.47 -12.02 1.89
CA GLY A 161 -6.97 -10.66 1.82
C GLY A 161 -8.47 -10.59 1.61
N ARG A 162 -8.92 -9.57 0.88
CA ARG A 162 -10.35 -9.37 0.60
C ARG A 162 -10.61 -9.23 -0.89
N VAL A 163 -11.74 -9.75 -1.32
CA VAL A 163 -12.18 -9.68 -2.72
C VAL A 163 -13.57 -9.05 -2.77
N GLY A 164 -13.84 -8.22 -3.78
CA GLY A 164 -15.16 -7.63 -4.01
C GLY A 164 -16.26 -8.68 -4.17
N LYS A 165 -17.53 -8.24 -4.17
CA LYS A 165 -18.73 -9.10 -4.10
C LYS A 165 -18.84 -10.18 -5.19
N GLN A 166 -18.11 -10.06 -6.28
CA GLN A 166 -18.09 -11.06 -7.39
C GLN A 166 -16.76 -11.81 -7.34
N ASN A 167 -16.73 -12.95 -6.68
CA ASN A 167 -15.53 -13.79 -6.56
C ASN A 167 -15.77 -15.29 -6.88
N PRO A 168 -16.42 -15.66 -7.98
CA PRO A 168 -16.63 -17.07 -8.28
C PRO A 168 -15.31 -17.80 -8.54
N GLY A 169 -15.08 -18.91 -7.83
CA GLY A 169 -13.92 -19.77 -8.03
C GLY A 169 -12.62 -19.34 -7.36
N LEU A 170 -12.66 -18.35 -6.44
CA LEU A 170 -11.50 -17.95 -5.65
C LEU A 170 -11.61 -18.53 -4.24
N ASP A 171 -10.52 -19.10 -3.71
CA ASP A 171 -10.40 -19.42 -2.29
C ASP A 171 -9.82 -18.21 -1.56
N VAL A 172 -10.60 -17.58 -0.68
CA VAL A 172 -10.25 -16.31 -0.03
C VAL A 172 -10.18 -16.49 1.48
N ARG A 173 -9.07 -16.09 2.08
CA ARG A 173 -8.84 -16.14 3.53
C ARG A 173 -8.31 -14.81 4.04
N ASN A 174 -8.57 -14.52 5.31
CA ASN A 174 -7.95 -13.38 5.98
C ASN A 174 -6.65 -13.80 6.66
N LEU A 175 -5.63 -12.94 6.59
CA LEU A 175 -4.38 -13.19 7.29
C LEU A 175 -4.64 -13.23 8.81
N ALA A 176 -4.18 -14.30 9.46
CA ALA A 176 -4.25 -14.41 10.91
C ALA A 176 -3.08 -13.68 11.58
N LYS A 177 -3.30 -13.13 12.77
CA LYS A 177 -2.27 -12.58 13.69
C LYS A 177 -1.48 -11.35 13.23
N MET A 178 -1.55 -10.94 11.98
CA MET A 178 -0.79 -9.79 11.44
C MET A 178 -1.67 -8.95 10.52
N ARG A 179 -1.39 -7.66 10.46
CA ARG A 179 -1.98 -6.79 9.44
C ARG A 179 -1.43 -7.14 8.06
N LEU A 180 -2.30 -7.32 7.08
CA LEU A 180 -1.87 -7.50 5.69
C LEU A 180 -1.51 -6.16 5.06
N HIS A 181 -0.24 -5.98 4.69
CA HIS A 181 0.23 -4.74 4.05
C HIS A 181 1.01 -5.00 2.76
N THR A 182 1.33 -6.24 2.42
CA THR A 182 1.96 -6.56 1.12
C THR A 182 0.93 -6.67 0.00
N ARG A 183 1.38 -6.42 -1.22
CA ARG A 183 0.72 -6.72 -2.49
C ARG A 183 1.66 -7.60 -3.27
N THR A 184 1.28 -8.85 -3.39
CA THR A 184 2.15 -9.87 -4.00
C THR A 184 1.28 -10.85 -4.77
N ILE A 185 1.68 -11.14 -6.00
CA ILE A 185 1.02 -12.13 -6.85
C ILE A 185 2.09 -13.12 -7.31
N ILE A 186 1.93 -14.39 -6.95
CA ILE A 186 2.82 -15.46 -7.39
C ILE A 186 2.09 -16.27 -8.45
N SER A 187 2.69 -16.43 -9.63
CA SER A 187 2.10 -17.14 -10.75
C SER A 187 2.89 -18.42 -11.06
N ASP A 188 2.15 -19.54 -11.10
CA ASP A 188 2.64 -20.85 -11.51
C ASP A 188 3.91 -21.31 -10.77
N ARG A 189 4.16 -20.78 -9.58
CA ARG A 189 5.37 -20.99 -8.75
C ARG A 189 6.70 -20.63 -9.43
N ARG A 190 6.65 -19.80 -10.48
CA ARG A 190 7.81 -19.47 -11.34
C ARG A 190 8.19 -18.00 -11.32
N GLN A 191 7.24 -17.14 -11.06
CA GLN A 191 7.47 -15.69 -11.01
C GLN A 191 6.55 -15.05 -9.98
N ALA A 192 6.96 -13.91 -9.46
CA ALA A 192 6.17 -13.17 -8.51
C ALA A 192 6.23 -11.67 -8.79
N PHE A 193 5.10 -11.01 -8.68
CA PHE A 193 5.01 -9.57 -8.52
C PHE A 193 5.09 -9.24 -7.02
N VAL A 194 5.89 -8.24 -6.65
CA VAL A 194 5.95 -7.66 -5.30
C VAL A 194 5.94 -6.15 -5.44
N GLY A 195 4.98 -5.46 -4.82
CA GLY A 195 4.87 -4.02 -4.93
C GLY A 195 3.95 -3.39 -3.91
N SER A 196 3.58 -2.15 -4.18
CA SER A 196 2.65 -1.36 -3.38
C SER A 196 1.26 -1.24 -4.01
N GLN A 197 1.05 -1.72 -5.24
CA GLN A 197 -0.21 -1.69 -5.96
C GLN A 197 -1.17 -2.78 -5.50
N SER A 198 -2.29 -2.46 -4.86
CA SER A 198 -3.46 -3.33 -4.80
C SER A 198 -4.18 -3.36 -6.15
N LEU A 199 -4.90 -4.44 -6.42
CA LEU A 199 -5.75 -4.56 -7.59
C LEU A 199 -7.04 -3.72 -7.41
N ARG A 200 -6.85 -2.40 -7.35
CA ARG A 200 -7.88 -1.35 -7.17
C ARG A 200 -7.64 -0.24 -8.18
N MET A 201 -8.70 0.31 -8.73
CA MET A 201 -8.65 1.37 -9.74
C MET A 201 -7.73 2.54 -9.31
N ALA A 202 -7.90 3.07 -8.12
CA ALA A 202 -7.10 4.21 -7.66
C ALA A 202 -5.60 3.89 -7.59
N GLU A 203 -5.22 2.69 -7.19
CA GLU A 203 -3.81 2.27 -7.08
C GLU A 203 -3.20 1.90 -8.43
N LEU A 204 -4.03 1.50 -9.39
CA LEU A 204 -3.57 1.19 -10.75
C LEU A 204 -3.45 2.43 -11.64
N ASP A 205 -4.39 3.40 -11.52
CA ASP A 205 -4.57 4.45 -12.51
C ASP A 205 -4.37 5.88 -11.99
N SER A 206 -4.32 6.11 -10.67
CA SER A 206 -4.36 7.47 -10.12
C SER A 206 -3.30 7.76 -9.07
N ARG A 207 -2.52 6.76 -8.66
CA ARG A 207 -1.44 6.91 -7.68
C ARG A 207 -0.09 6.59 -8.28
N ARG A 208 0.97 7.14 -7.73
CA ARG A 208 2.33 6.64 -7.94
C ARG A 208 2.55 5.47 -7.00
N GLU A 209 2.59 4.27 -7.55
CA GLU A 209 2.92 3.04 -6.86
C GLU A 209 3.99 2.30 -7.64
N VAL A 210 4.85 1.53 -6.99
CA VAL A 210 5.93 0.79 -7.63
C VAL A 210 5.97 -0.66 -7.17
N GLY A 211 6.27 -1.53 -8.10
CA GLY A 211 6.52 -2.94 -7.85
C GLY A 211 7.46 -3.55 -8.87
N VAL A 212 7.81 -4.80 -8.67
CA VAL A 212 8.72 -5.54 -9.54
C VAL A 212 8.24 -6.96 -9.75
N ILE A 213 8.43 -7.48 -10.97
CA ILE A 213 8.25 -8.90 -11.27
C ILE A 213 9.61 -9.59 -11.19
N VAL A 214 9.71 -10.58 -10.31
CA VAL A 214 10.91 -11.38 -10.09
C VAL A 214 10.71 -12.81 -10.58
N ARG A 215 11.78 -13.41 -11.11
CA ARG A 215 11.79 -14.79 -11.59
C ARG A 215 12.91 -15.61 -10.94
N GLU A 216 13.68 -15.00 -10.04
CA GLU A 216 14.75 -15.69 -9.31
C GLU A 216 14.15 -16.81 -8.42
N PRO A 217 14.48 -18.08 -8.68
CA PRO A 217 13.84 -19.21 -7.98
C PRO A 217 13.96 -19.14 -6.45
N LYS A 218 15.10 -18.68 -5.94
CA LYS A 218 15.33 -18.53 -4.50
C LYS A 218 14.35 -17.53 -3.87
N VAL A 219 14.10 -16.41 -4.55
CA VAL A 219 13.17 -15.37 -4.10
C VAL A 219 11.73 -15.87 -4.20
N VAL A 220 11.33 -16.40 -5.35
CA VAL A 220 9.98 -16.93 -5.58
C VAL A 220 9.64 -18.03 -4.58
N ASN A 221 10.54 -19.00 -4.37
CA ASN A 221 10.36 -20.07 -3.37
C ASN A 221 10.27 -19.53 -1.94
N GLY A 222 10.98 -18.46 -1.61
CA GLY A 222 10.85 -17.77 -0.32
C GLY A 222 9.45 -17.20 -0.11
N LEU A 223 8.91 -16.52 -1.11
CA LEU A 223 7.55 -15.97 -1.10
C LEU A 223 6.49 -17.07 -1.00
N ILE A 224 6.65 -18.17 -1.77
CA ILE A 224 5.74 -19.32 -1.73
C ILE A 224 5.70 -19.93 -0.33
N ARG A 225 6.85 -20.23 0.27
CA ARG A 225 6.91 -20.79 1.63
C ARG A 225 6.20 -19.90 2.65
N THR A 226 6.40 -18.58 2.55
CA THR A 226 5.72 -17.65 3.44
C THR A 226 4.21 -17.68 3.21
N PHE A 227 3.78 -17.70 1.94
CA PHE A 227 2.37 -17.79 1.60
C PHE A 227 1.73 -19.07 2.15
N GLU A 228 2.36 -20.21 1.97
CA GLU A 228 1.85 -21.51 2.45
C GLU A 228 1.71 -21.55 3.97
N VAL A 229 2.69 -21.01 4.70
CA VAL A 229 2.62 -20.88 6.17
C VAL A 229 1.46 -19.97 6.58
N ASP A 230 1.34 -18.81 5.96
CA ASP A 230 0.26 -17.86 6.24
C ASP A 230 -1.11 -18.43 5.86
N TRP A 231 -1.17 -19.17 4.75
CA TRP A 231 -2.37 -19.84 4.27
C TRP A 231 -2.90 -20.88 5.27
N VAL A 232 -2.02 -21.73 5.78
CA VAL A 232 -2.38 -22.73 6.81
C VAL A 232 -2.81 -22.04 8.10
N ALA A 233 -2.08 -21.00 8.53
CA ALA A 233 -2.40 -20.25 9.74
C ALA A 233 -3.72 -19.44 9.61
N SER A 234 -4.10 -19.09 8.39
CA SER A 234 -5.35 -18.40 8.07
C SER A 234 -6.55 -19.34 7.93
N ALA A 235 -6.39 -20.64 8.18
CA ALA A 235 -7.44 -21.62 8.10
C ALA A 235 -8.63 -21.24 8.99
N VAL A 236 -9.74 -20.95 8.30
CA VAL A 236 -11.10 -20.91 8.85
C VAL A 236 -11.32 -19.97 10.04
N GLN A 237 -11.11 -18.68 9.83
CA GLN A 237 -12.00 -17.74 10.54
C GLN A 237 -13.32 -17.75 9.76
N GLU A 238 -14.30 -18.45 10.31
CA GLU A 238 -15.66 -18.48 9.77
C GLU A 238 -16.12 -17.05 9.47
N ASN A 239 -16.67 -16.84 8.29
CA ASN A 239 -17.17 -15.55 7.78
C ASN A 239 -18.17 -14.86 8.75
N GLN A 240 -18.78 -15.60 9.68
CA GLN A 240 -19.73 -15.10 10.67
C GLN A 240 -19.10 -14.21 11.77
N LYS A 241 -17.84 -14.45 12.17
CA LYS A 241 -17.17 -13.58 13.17
C LYS A 241 -16.63 -12.30 12.56
N ALA A 242 -16.22 -12.33 11.31
CA ALA A 242 -15.73 -11.14 10.61
C ALA A 242 -16.86 -10.13 10.32
N GLU A 243 -18.05 -10.60 9.92
CA GLU A 243 -19.21 -9.73 9.70
C GLU A 243 -19.77 -9.14 11.00
N ALA A 244 -19.81 -9.91 12.09
CA ALA A 244 -20.21 -9.42 13.40
C ALA A 244 -19.24 -8.34 13.91
N ASN A 245 -17.94 -8.57 13.83
CA ASN A 245 -16.93 -7.62 14.29
C ASN A 245 -16.92 -6.32 13.48
N VAL A 246 -17.09 -6.39 12.15
CA VAL A 246 -17.20 -5.21 11.29
C VAL A 246 -18.49 -4.41 11.56
N ASN A 247 -19.58 -5.07 11.89
CA ASN A 247 -20.83 -4.41 12.24
C ASN A 247 -20.75 -3.73 13.62
N ASP A 248 -20.08 -4.34 14.59
CA ASP A 248 -19.84 -3.75 15.91
C ASP A 248 -18.90 -2.55 15.84
N ILE A 249 -17.84 -2.63 15.02
CA ILE A 249 -16.94 -1.50 14.74
C ILE A 249 -17.70 -0.37 14.03
N LYS A 250 -18.52 -0.66 13.02
CA LYS A 250 -19.36 0.34 12.34
C LYS A 250 -20.36 1.00 13.27
N LYS A 251 -20.91 0.25 14.21
CA LYS A 251 -21.84 0.78 15.21
C LYS A 251 -21.12 1.70 16.21
N ALA A 252 -19.97 1.27 16.74
CA ALA A 252 -19.15 2.09 17.63
C ALA A 252 -18.64 3.38 16.97
N VAL A 253 -18.21 3.30 15.70
CA VAL A 253 -17.80 4.46 14.90
C VAL A 253 -18.99 5.39 14.64
N LYS A 254 -20.19 4.85 14.38
CA LYS A 254 -21.40 5.65 14.16
C LYS A 254 -21.86 6.38 15.44
N GLU A 255 -21.65 5.79 16.59
CA GLU A 255 -21.88 6.43 17.90
C GLU A 255 -20.86 7.52 18.18
N LEU A 256 -19.57 7.27 17.96
CA LEU A 256 -18.49 8.27 18.07
C LEU A 256 -18.69 9.47 17.12
N VAL A 257 -19.08 9.22 15.87
CA VAL A 257 -19.40 10.29 14.90
C VAL A 257 -20.61 11.10 15.35
N LYS A 258 -21.57 10.50 16.05
CA LYS A 258 -22.74 11.19 16.57
C LYS A 258 -22.39 12.10 17.76
N GLU A 259 -21.44 11.70 18.59
CA GLU A 259 -20.91 12.50 19.70
C GLU A 259 -20.02 13.68 19.21
N LEU A 260 -19.38 13.52 18.04
CA LEU A 260 -18.48 14.51 17.45
C LEU A 260 -19.17 15.36 16.35
N SER A 261 -20.47 15.37 16.29
CA SER A 261 -21.33 15.93 15.23
C SER A 261 -21.10 17.37 14.79
N PRO A 262 -20.46 18.30 15.53
CA PRO A 262 -20.19 19.65 15.03
C PRO A 262 -18.97 19.77 14.10
N LEU A 263 -18.10 18.76 13.98
CA LEU A 263 -16.77 18.84 13.31
C LEU A 263 -16.70 18.10 11.97
N ASN A 264 -17.63 18.16 11.17
CA ASN A 264 -18.28 17.20 10.34
C ASN A 264 -17.65 16.63 9.04
N PRO A 265 -16.88 17.23 8.17
CA PRO A 265 -16.43 16.51 6.95
C PRO A 265 -15.10 15.76 7.14
N ILE A 266 -14.14 16.36 7.83
CA ILE A 266 -12.75 15.87 7.94
C ILE A 266 -12.67 14.64 8.84
N VAL A 267 -13.41 14.66 9.96
CA VAL A 267 -13.51 13.54 10.90
C VAL A 267 -14.16 12.31 10.26
N LYS A 268 -15.16 12.51 9.40
CA LYS A 268 -15.81 11.40 8.66
C LYS A 268 -14.86 10.72 7.66
N GLU A 269 -14.01 11.48 7.01
CA GLU A 269 -13.05 10.95 6.03
C GLU A 269 -11.92 10.18 6.75
N ALA A 270 -11.34 10.75 7.81
CA ALA A 270 -10.30 10.11 8.63
C ALA A 270 -10.81 8.82 9.32
N LEU A 271 -12.04 8.84 9.83
CA LEU A 271 -12.68 7.65 10.41
C LEU A 271 -12.95 6.55 9.39
N LYS A 272 -13.39 6.92 8.18
CA LYS A 272 -13.66 5.98 7.11
C LYS A 272 -12.37 5.27 6.63
N GLU A 273 -11.27 5.98 6.69
CA GLU A 273 -9.95 5.49 6.35
C GLU A 273 -9.34 4.60 7.46
N ALA A 274 -9.39 5.04 8.72
CA ALA A 274 -8.93 4.28 9.88
C ALA A 274 -9.70 2.94 10.02
N VAL A 275 -11.03 2.94 9.79
CA VAL A 275 -11.85 1.72 9.78
C VAL A 275 -11.54 0.84 8.58
N SER A 276 -11.23 1.42 7.42
CA SER A 276 -10.81 0.66 6.24
C SER A 276 -9.44 0.00 6.43
N GLU A 277 -8.54 0.65 7.15
CA GLU A 277 -7.20 0.15 7.48
C GLU A 277 -7.22 -0.86 8.64
N ALA A 278 -8.03 -0.64 9.67
CA ALA A 278 -8.17 -1.53 10.83
C ALA A 278 -8.90 -2.84 10.52
N GLY A 279 -9.68 -2.90 9.46
CA GLY A 279 -10.58 -4.03 9.16
C GLY A 279 -9.94 -5.36 8.76
N SER A 280 -8.64 -5.53 8.90
CA SER A 280 -7.92 -6.76 8.52
C SER A 280 -7.09 -7.40 9.63
N ALA A 281 -7.01 -6.79 10.81
CA ALA A 281 -6.33 -7.40 11.95
C ALA A 281 -7.33 -7.75 13.04
N SER A 282 -7.06 -8.80 13.81
CA SER A 282 -7.76 -9.09 15.06
C SER A 282 -7.33 -8.07 16.15
N LEU A 283 -7.51 -6.78 15.84
CA LEU A 283 -7.32 -5.72 16.81
C LEU A 283 -8.45 -5.82 17.84
N ASN A 284 -8.11 -5.79 19.12
CA ASN A 284 -9.16 -5.72 20.12
C ASN A 284 -9.87 -4.37 20.01
N MET A 285 -11.12 -4.30 20.42
CA MET A 285 -11.97 -3.11 20.35
C MET A 285 -11.32 -1.88 21.01
N GLN A 286 -10.46 -2.07 21.98
CA GLN A 286 -9.75 -1.03 22.72
C GLN A 286 -8.66 -0.37 21.84
N GLU A 287 -7.89 -1.18 21.11
CA GLU A 287 -6.83 -0.69 20.20
C GLU A 287 -7.44 0.08 19.02
N VAL A 288 -8.56 -0.39 18.48
CA VAL A 288 -9.30 0.33 17.41
C VAL A 288 -9.84 1.66 17.94
N LYS A 289 -10.39 1.70 19.16
CA LYS A 289 -10.86 2.95 19.78
C LYS A 289 -9.73 3.95 20.02
N GLU A 290 -8.57 3.51 20.48
CA GLU A 290 -7.42 4.39 20.72
C GLU A 290 -6.85 4.92 19.38
N THR A 291 -6.72 4.07 18.36
CA THR A 291 -6.24 4.49 17.03
C THR A 291 -7.18 5.50 16.37
N VAL A 292 -8.49 5.25 16.46
CA VAL A 292 -9.52 6.17 15.96
C VAL A 292 -9.51 7.48 16.75
N LYS A 293 -9.38 7.43 18.07
CA LYS A 293 -9.35 8.61 18.94
C LYS A 293 -8.13 9.49 18.69
N GLU A 294 -6.96 8.90 18.49
CA GLU A 294 -5.74 9.63 18.15
C GLU A 294 -5.83 10.25 16.75
N ALA A 295 -6.33 9.54 15.75
CA ALA A 295 -6.54 10.07 14.39
C ALA A 295 -7.54 11.23 14.37
N VAL A 296 -8.63 11.13 15.13
CA VAL A 296 -9.62 12.21 15.27
C VAL A 296 -9.04 13.41 16.02
N LYS A 297 -8.30 13.18 17.09
CA LYS A 297 -7.68 14.25 17.88
C LYS A 297 -6.64 15.03 17.04
N GLU A 298 -5.88 14.34 16.22
CA GLU A 298 -4.89 14.94 15.33
C GLU A 298 -5.58 15.78 14.23
N ALA A 299 -6.60 15.24 13.57
CA ALA A 299 -7.38 15.94 12.54
C ALA A 299 -8.11 17.20 13.10
N VAL A 300 -8.64 17.13 14.32
CA VAL A 300 -9.27 18.27 15.00
C VAL A 300 -8.24 19.34 15.34
N ARG A 301 -7.08 18.93 15.86
CA ARG A 301 -5.99 19.85 16.19
C ARG A 301 -5.48 20.61 14.96
N GLU A 302 -5.28 19.90 13.85
CA GLU A 302 -4.85 20.48 12.58
C GLU A 302 -5.85 21.54 12.08
N ARG A 303 -7.14 21.23 12.15
CA ARG A 303 -8.18 22.18 11.69
C ARG A 303 -8.28 23.41 12.59
N VAL A 304 -8.14 23.26 13.90
CA VAL A 304 -8.12 24.39 14.84
C VAL A 304 -6.89 25.27 14.59
N GLU A 305 -5.71 24.70 14.35
CA GLU A 305 -4.49 25.46 14.03
C GLU A 305 -4.64 26.21 12.68
N GLU A 306 -5.31 25.60 11.68
CA GLU A 306 -5.60 26.21 10.39
C GLU A 306 -6.59 27.38 10.52
N MET A 307 -7.69 27.20 11.25
CA MET A 307 -8.67 28.26 11.54
C MET A 307 -8.08 29.44 12.31
N VAL A 308 -7.21 29.18 13.28
CA VAL A 308 -6.49 30.23 14.03
C VAL A 308 -5.57 31.02 13.09
N LYS A 309 -4.88 30.34 12.17
CA LYS A 309 -4.01 30.96 11.19
C LYS A 309 -4.79 31.81 10.18
N GLU A 310 -5.88 31.30 9.64
CA GLU A 310 -6.80 32.04 8.75
C GLU A 310 -7.34 33.30 9.46
N SER A 311 -7.73 33.21 10.74
CA SER A 311 -8.24 34.37 11.49
C SER A 311 -7.15 35.40 11.85
N LEU A 312 -5.89 35.02 11.87
CA LEU A 312 -4.75 35.92 12.09
C LEU A 312 -4.28 36.61 10.80
N GLU A 313 -4.54 36.00 9.62
CA GLU A 313 -4.24 36.59 8.32
C GLU A 313 -5.33 37.56 7.85
N GLU A 314 -6.54 37.49 8.42
CA GLU A 314 -7.67 38.41 8.13
C GLU A 314 -7.73 39.62 9.12
N SER A 315 -6.83 39.67 10.10
CA SER A 315 -6.73 40.79 11.08
C SER A 315 -5.56 41.67 10.77
#